data_f23e55ef8dbf3d25094fad335cc1d05f
#
_entry.id   f23e55ef8dbf3d25094fad335cc1d05f
#
_cell.length_a   1.000
_cell.length_b   1.000
_cell.length_c   1.000
_cell.angle_alpha   90.00
_cell.angle_beta   90.00
_cell.angle_gamma   90.00
#
_symmetry.space_group_name_H-M   'P 1'
#
loop_
_entity.id
_entity.type
_entity.pdbx_description
1 polymer ?
#
loop_
_entity_poly.entity_id
_entity_poly.type
_entity_poly.pdbx_seq_one_letter_code
_entity_poly.pdbx_strand_id
1 'polypeptide(L)'
;MALKKLLKSILNVNCIKIINAEFDHVSSSLYIRVEITKGQRSRCPVCGRKCNGYDSTTEYRSWRALDFGACRVYILSHVNRVQCPVHGIHTEQVPWAHHHSGFTREFEQQVAYLALHLNRTEVSKLMRINWRTVGMILSRTKDRLEPDSSIRFKNLRRIGIDETSYRKGHKYITVVVDHDTNQVIWVGRGTGKEVLSSFFALLTQEQRESIELTSADGSRAVLKNGFQAAKDV
;
A
#
# COMPACT_ATOMS: atom_id res chain seq x y z
N MET A 1 -11.53 -35.17 3.30
CA MET A 1 -12.13 -34.31 2.25
C MET A 1 -12.71 -33.00 2.82
N ALA A 2 -13.44 -33.01 3.92
CA ALA A 2 -14.08 -31.84 4.53
C ALA A 2 -13.11 -30.73 4.95
N LEU A 3 -12.00 -31.06 5.63
CA LEU A 3 -11.03 -30.07 6.11
C LEU A 3 -10.42 -29.23 4.98
N LYS A 4 -10.01 -29.83 3.88
CA LYS A 4 -9.43 -29.10 2.73
C LYS A 4 -10.44 -28.14 2.10
N LYS A 5 -11.73 -28.54 2.04
CA LYS A 5 -12.80 -27.68 1.53
C LYS A 5 -13.04 -26.50 2.46
N LEU A 6 -13.08 -26.75 3.77
CA LEU A 6 -13.20 -25.71 4.80
C LEU A 6 -12.04 -24.71 4.73
N LEU A 7 -10.80 -25.19 4.73
CA LEU A 7 -9.61 -24.32 4.63
C LEU A 7 -9.61 -23.47 3.36
N LYS A 8 -10.05 -24.03 2.23
CA LYS A 8 -10.19 -23.26 0.98
C LYS A 8 -11.21 -22.14 1.11
N SER A 9 -12.33 -22.40 1.78
CA SER A 9 -13.35 -21.37 2.05
C SER A 9 -12.85 -20.30 3.02
N ILE A 10 -12.11 -20.68 4.08
CA ILE A 10 -11.52 -19.75 5.05
C ILE A 10 -10.48 -18.83 4.39
N LEU A 11 -9.61 -19.40 3.55
CA LEU A 11 -8.59 -18.62 2.83
C LEU A 11 -9.20 -17.69 1.77
N ASN A 12 -10.44 -17.95 1.36
CA ASN A 12 -11.14 -17.23 0.29
C ASN A 12 -10.30 -17.08 -1.00
N VAL A 13 -9.46 -18.07 -1.28
CA VAL A 13 -8.58 -18.06 -2.45
C VAL A 13 -9.09 -19.06 -3.48
N ASN A 14 -9.50 -18.54 -4.61
CA ASN A 14 -9.81 -19.35 -5.77
C ASN A 14 -8.52 -19.79 -6.49
N CYS A 15 -8.63 -20.80 -7.36
CA CYS A 15 -7.53 -21.24 -8.20
C CYS A 15 -6.34 -21.87 -7.44
N ILE A 16 -6.58 -22.43 -6.26
CA ILE A 16 -5.61 -23.22 -5.50
C ILE A 16 -6.12 -24.65 -5.24
N LYS A 17 -5.17 -25.57 -5.09
CA LYS A 17 -5.37 -26.92 -4.55
C LYS A 17 -4.62 -27.02 -3.23
N ILE A 18 -5.30 -27.32 -2.13
CA ILE A 18 -4.66 -27.57 -0.84
C ILE A 18 -4.05 -28.97 -0.87
N ILE A 19 -2.75 -29.03 -0.66
CA ILE A 19 -1.98 -30.29 -0.61
C ILE A 19 -2.00 -30.84 0.81
N ASN A 20 -1.55 -30.03 1.77
CA ASN A 20 -1.48 -30.39 3.19
C ASN A 20 -1.72 -29.16 4.07
N ALA A 21 -2.07 -29.41 5.33
CA ALA A 21 -2.14 -28.41 6.38
C ALA A 21 -1.55 -29.01 7.66
N GLU A 22 -0.63 -28.28 8.27
CA GLU A 22 0.11 -28.67 9.48
C GLU A 22 -0.01 -27.57 10.52
N PHE A 23 -0.30 -27.95 11.75
CA PHE A 23 -0.36 -27.04 12.89
C PHE A 23 0.90 -27.21 13.74
N ASP A 24 1.64 -26.14 13.93
CA ASP A 24 2.77 -26.06 14.84
C ASP A 24 2.29 -25.55 16.20
N HIS A 25 2.28 -26.44 17.19
CA HIS A 25 1.85 -26.14 18.55
C HIS A 25 2.81 -25.18 19.28
N VAL A 26 4.10 -25.18 18.94
CA VAL A 26 5.11 -24.32 19.58
C VAL A 26 4.89 -22.86 19.19
N SER A 27 4.76 -22.59 17.92
CA SER A 27 4.54 -21.23 17.39
C SER A 27 3.07 -20.83 17.30
N SER A 28 2.14 -21.73 17.65
CA SER A 28 0.70 -21.56 17.43
C SER A 28 0.38 -21.09 16.01
N SER A 29 0.95 -21.77 15.03
CA SER A 29 0.86 -21.38 13.62
C SER A 29 0.32 -22.53 12.75
N LEU A 30 -0.57 -22.17 11.82
CA LEU A 30 -1.12 -23.09 10.82
C LEU A 30 -0.41 -22.85 9.48
N TYR A 31 0.25 -23.87 8.98
CA TYR A 31 0.92 -23.86 7.67
C TYR A 31 0.11 -24.62 6.65
N ILE A 32 -0.33 -23.97 5.59
CA ILE A 32 -1.18 -24.56 4.55
C ILE A 32 -0.37 -24.62 3.25
N ARG A 33 0.01 -25.81 2.82
CA ARG A 33 0.71 -26.04 1.55
C ARG A 33 -0.30 -26.07 0.42
N VAL A 34 -0.08 -25.22 -0.57
CA VAL A 34 -0.97 -25.11 -1.73
C VAL A 34 -0.22 -25.18 -3.05
N GLU A 35 -0.92 -25.61 -4.08
CA GLU A 35 -0.50 -25.51 -5.48
C GLU A 35 -1.45 -24.59 -6.24
N ILE A 36 -0.89 -23.77 -7.13
CA ILE A 36 -1.67 -22.99 -8.08
C ILE A 36 -2.27 -23.93 -9.14
N THR A 37 -3.55 -23.77 -9.47
CA THR A 37 -4.19 -24.59 -10.52
C THR A 37 -3.61 -24.30 -11.89
N LYS A 38 -3.63 -25.29 -12.78
CA LYS A 38 -3.00 -25.22 -14.13
C LYS A 38 -3.39 -23.97 -14.93
N GLY A 39 -4.64 -23.49 -14.81
CA GLY A 39 -5.12 -22.31 -15.53
C GLY A 39 -4.52 -20.98 -15.06
N GLN A 40 -3.96 -20.94 -13.85
CA GLN A 40 -3.39 -19.73 -13.24
C GLN A 40 -1.87 -19.77 -13.09
N ARG A 41 -1.24 -20.90 -13.34
CA ARG A 41 0.24 -21.03 -13.33
C ARG A 41 0.88 -20.25 -14.46
N SER A 42 2.14 -19.90 -14.27
CA SER A 42 3.02 -19.30 -15.28
C SER A 42 2.50 -17.97 -15.83
N ARG A 43 1.93 -17.11 -14.96
CA ARG A 43 1.49 -15.77 -15.35
C ARG A 43 2.48 -14.70 -14.92
N CYS A 44 2.72 -13.75 -15.81
CA CYS A 44 3.50 -12.55 -15.50
C CYS A 44 2.78 -11.72 -14.42
N PRO A 45 3.47 -11.30 -13.33
CA PRO A 45 2.85 -10.53 -12.26
C PRO A 45 2.48 -9.09 -12.66
N VAL A 46 3.05 -8.59 -13.77
CA VAL A 46 2.83 -7.22 -14.25
C VAL A 46 1.64 -7.15 -15.21
N CYS A 47 1.62 -8.00 -16.25
CA CYS A 47 0.57 -7.93 -17.28
C CYS A 47 -0.44 -9.10 -17.24
N GLY A 48 -0.30 -10.06 -16.32
CA GLY A 48 -1.18 -11.21 -16.20
C GLY A 48 -1.09 -12.23 -17.36
N ARG A 49 -0.30 -11.96 -18.42
CA ARG A 49 -0.13 -12.85 -19.57
C ARG A 49 0.48 -14.17 -19.15
N LYS A 50 -0.02 -15.26 -19.72
CA LYS A 50 0.61 -16.57 -19.59
C LYS A 50 1.96 -16.58 -20.33
N CYS A 51 3.01 -17.06 -19.67
CA CYS A 51 4.38 -17.04 -20.14
C CYS A 51 4.99 -18.43 -20.07
N ASN A 52 6.11 -18.63 -20.76
CA ASN A 52 6.91 -19.83 -20.61
C ASN A 52 7.61 -19.85 -19.25
N GLY A 53 7.80 -21.03 -18.67
CA GLY A 53 8.64 -21.20 -17.48
C GLY A 53 10.09 -20.84 -17.80
N TYR A 54 10.74 -20.16 -16.88
CA TYR A 54 12.18 -19.88 -16.97
C TYR A 54 12.96 -20.92 -16.17
N ASP A 55 12.63 -21.06 -14.89
CA ASP A 55 13.17 -22.09 -14.01
C ASP A 55 12.13 -22.49 -12.95
N SER A 56 12.46 -23.54 -12.20
CA SER A 56 11.64 -24.03 -11.09
C SER A 56 12.45 -24.03 -9.79
N THR A 57 11.77 -23.81 -8.68
CA THR A 57 12.36 -23.89 -7.33
C THR A 57 11.75 -25.06 -6.55
N THR A 58 12.58 -25.69 -5.74
CA THR A 58 12.15 -26.71 -4.77
C THR A 58 11.83 -26.08 -3.39
N GLU A 59 12.13 -24.80 -3.19
CA GLU A 59 11.90 -24.11 -1.94
C GLU A 59 10.48 -23.57 -1.84
N TYR A 60 9.89 -23.71 -0.66
CA TYR A 60 8.61 -23.09 -0.35
C TYR A 60 8.79 -21.62 -0.02
N ARG A 61 8.01 -20.78 -0.66
CA ARG A 61 7.79 -19.39 -0.22
C ARG A 61 6.59 -19.34 0.71
N SER A 62 6.64 -18.43 1.67
CA SER A 62 5.63 -18.27 2.71
C SER A 62 4.93 -16.92 2.58
N TRP A 63 3.62 -16.90 2.76
CA TRP A 63 2.79 -15.69 2.86
C TRP A 63 1.94 -15.74 4.11
N ARG A 64 2.02 -14.68 4.91
CA ARG A 64 1.16 -14.51 6.07
C ARG A 64 -0.26 -14.20 5.61
N ALA A 65 -1.23 -15.01 6.05
CA ALA A 65 -2.66 -14.77 5.89
C ALA A 65 -3.25 -14.17 7.18
N LEU A 66 -4.53 -13.81 7.15
CA LEU A 66 -5.28 -13.43 8.33
C LEU A 66 -5.27 -14.56 9.35
N ASP A 67 -5.28 -14.20 10.62
CA ASP A 67 -5.28 -15.15 11.71
C ASP A 67 -6.59 -15.94 11.75
N PHE A 68 -6.50 -17.20 12.12
CA PHE A 68 -7.65 -18.03 12.43
C PHE A 68 -7.76 -18.18 13.94
N GLY A 69 -8.63 -17.41 14.56
CA GLY A 69 -8.67 -17.27 16.01
C GLY A 69 -7.34 -16.74 16.56
N ALA A 70 -6.75 -17.47 17.52
CA ALA A 70 -5.45 -17.13 18.09
C ALA A 70 -4.26 -17.55 17.20
N CYS A 71 -4.50 -18.38 16.18
CA CYS A 71 -3.44 -19.00 15.39
C CYS A 71 -3.01 -18.11 14.21
N ARG A 72 -1.70 -18.00 14.01
CA ARG A 72 -1.17 -17.39 12.78
C ARG A 72 -1.33 -18.37 11.62
N VAL A 73 -1.71 -17.84 10.45
CA VAL A 73 -1.89 -18.66 9.25
C VAL A 73 -0.87 -18.29 8.21
N TYR A 74 -0.25 -19.30 7.60
CA TYR A 74 0.71 -19.12 6.51
C TYR A 74 0.34 -20.00 5.32
N ILE A 75 0.34 -19.41 4.13
CA ILE A 75 0.25 -20.14 2.86
C ILE A 75 1.67 -20.44 2.40
N LEU A 76 1.94 -21.71 2.10
CA LEU A 76 3.20 -22.16 1.55
C LEU A 76 2.99 -22.66 0.11
N SER A 77 3.81 -22.22 -0.81
CA SER A 77 3.77 -22.70 -2.20
C SER A 77 5.14 -22.62 -2.86
N HIS A 78 5.41 -23.55 -3.77
CA HIS A 78 6.48 -23.37 -4.75
C HIS A 78 6.02 -22.36 -5.80
N VAL A 79 6.89 -21.44 -6.15
CA VAL A 79 6.60 -20.38 -7.13
C VAL A 79 7.77 -20.26 -8.10
N ASN A 80 7.54 -20.57 -9.35
CA ASN A 80 8.57 -20.59 -10.38
C ASN A 80 8.83 -19.19 -10.94
N ARG A 81 9.94 -19.04 -11.67
CA ARG A 81 10.14 -17.86 -12.50
C ARG A 81 9.61 -18.09 -13.90
N VAL A 82 9.10 -17.05 -14.52
CA VAL A 82 8.54 -17.04 -15.86
C VAL A 82 9.24 -15.99 -16.72
N GLN A 83 9.36 -16.24 -18.00
CA GLN A 83 9.92 -15.31 -18.97
C GLN A 83 8.79 -14.62 -19.73
N CYS A 84 8.52 -13.37 -19.38
CA CYS A 84 7.56 -12.54 -20.11
C CYS A 84 8.27 -11.84 -21.29
N PRO A 85 7.73 -11.89 -22.51
CA PRO A 85 8.35 -11.23 -23.67
C PRO A 85 8.37 -9.70 -23.56
N VAL A 86 7.53 -9.12 -22.70
CA VAL A 86 7.42 -7.66 -22.49
C VAL A 86 8.17 -7.21 -21.26
N HIS A 87 8.11 -7.98 -20.14
CA HIS A 87 8.61 -7.54 -18.84
C HIS A 87 9.86 -8.30 -18.38
N GLY A 88 10.34 -9.27 -19.17
CA GLY A 88 11.50 -10.07 -18.79
C GLY A 88 11.19 -11.17 -17.76
N ILE A 89 12.20 -11.55 -16.97
CA ILE A 89 12.10 -12.66 -16.03
C ILE A 89 11.57 -12.18 -14.70
N HIS A 90 10.46 -12.77 -14.26
CA HIS A 90 9.81 -12.49 -12.97
C HIS A 90 9.39 -13.79 -12.28
N THR A 91 9.25 -13.73 -10.95
CA THR A 91 8.49 -14.75 -10.22
C THR A 91 7.04 -14.72 -10.70
N GLU A 92 6.46 -15.87 -10.99
CA GLU A 92 5.08 -15.97 -11.45
C GLU A 92 4.08 -15.34 -10.47
N GLN A 93 2.98 -14.88 -11.01
CA GLN A 93 1.88 -14.30 -10.20
C GLN A 93 1.25 -15.38 -9.33
N VAL A 94 1.04 -15.07 -8.05
CA VAL A 94 0.24 -15.90 -7.14
C VAL A 94 -1.16 -15.28 -6.95
N PRO A 95 -2.24 -16.09 -6.86
CA PRO A 95 -3.59 -15.53 -6.78
C PRO A 95 -3.94 -14.89 -5.43
N TRP A 96 -3.22 -15.22 -4.36
CA TRP A 96 -3.49 -14.76 -2.99
C TRP A 96 -2.69 -13.54 -2.54
N ALA A 97 -1.68 -13.10 -3.27
CA ALA A 97 -0.82 -12.00 -2.84
C ALA A 97 -0.50 -11.04 -3.99
N HIS A 98 -0.11 -9.82 -3.62
CA HIS A 98 0.50 -8.89 -4.55
C HIS A 98 1.96 -9.25 -4.83
N HIS A 99 2.44 -8.86 -5.99
CA HIS A 99 3.84 -9.06 -6.36
C HIS A 99 4.76 -8.39 -5.32
N HIS A 100 5.84 -9.07 -4.96
CA HIS A 100 6.76 -8.69 -3.88
C HIS A 100 6.18 -8.59 -2.47
N SER A 101 4.94 -9.05 -2.24
CA SER A 101 4.39 -9.14 -0.89
C SER A 101 4.71 -10.50 -0.25
N GLY A 102 4.95 -10.50 1.07
CA GLY A 102 4.94 -11.68 1.94
C GLY A 102 3.61 -11.87 2.68
N PHE A 103 2.54 -11.16 2.27
CA PHE A 103 1.23 -11.17 2.89
C PHE A 103 0.15 -11.44 1.86
N THR A 104 -0.97 -12.03 2.30
CA THR A 104 -2.14 -12.17 1.42
C THR A 104 -2.80 -10.80 1.20
N ARG A 105 -3.61 -10.71 0.15
CA ARG A 105 -4.33 -9.47 -0.20
C ARG A 105 -5.26 -9.04 0.93
N GLU A 106 -5.97 -9.99 1.51
CA GLU A 106 -6.89 -9.78 2.62
C GLU A 106 -6.15 -9.26 3.86
N PHE A 107 -4.95 -9.81 4.14
CA PHE A 107 -4.10 -9.32 5.23
C PHE A 107 -3.69 -7.86 5.01
N GLU A 108 -3.21 -7.52 3.80
CA GLU A 108 -2.83 -6.14 3.47
C GLU A 108 -4.03 -5.18 3.51
N GLN A 109 -5.20 -5.62 3.04
CA GLN A 109 -6.43 -4.83 3.11
C GLN A 109 -6.85 -4.53 4.55
N GLN A 110 -6.79 -5.53 5.42
CA GLN A 110 -7.12 -5.33 6.84
C GLN A 110 -6.13 -4.38 7.52
N VAL A 111 -4.82 -4.52 7.26
CA VAL A 111 -3.81 -3.57 7.76
C VAL A 111 -4.10 -2.16 7.28
N ALA A 112 -4.41 -1.98 6.00
CA ALA A 112 -4.72 -0.68 5.43
C ALA A 112 -5.99 -0.07 6.05
N TYR A 113 -7.05 -0.87 6.22
CA TYR A 113 -8.29 -0.42 6.86
C TYR A 113 -8.07 0.01 8.32
N LEU A 114 -7.37 -0.80 9.11
CA LEU A 114 -7.08 -0.46 10.49
C LEU A 114 -6.25 0.83 10.62
N ALA A 115 -5.33 1.07 9.69
CA ALA A 115 -4.50 2.26 9.70
C ALA A 115 -5.24 3.57 9.36
N LEU A 116 -6.49 3.51 8.90
CA LEU A 116 -7.36 4.68 8.76
C LEU A 116 -7.90 5.15 10.13
N HIS A 117 -7.94 4.26 11.12
CA HIS A 117 -8.59 4.51 12.41
C HIS A 117 -7.63 4.44 13.61
N LEU A 118 -6.49 3.78 13.45
CA LEU A 118 -5.51 3.51 14.50
C LEU A 118 -4.12 3.98 14.10
N ASN A 119 -3.32 4.34 15.09
CA ASN A 119 -1.91 4.63 14.82
C ASN A 119 -1.12 3.36 14.47
N ARG A 120 0.03 3.55 13.81
CA ARG A 120 0.85 2.45 13.30
C ARG A 120 1.29 1.46 14.38
N THR A 121 1.52 1.91 15.61
CA THR A 121 1.93 1.05 16.72
C THR A 121 0.81 0.13 17.15
N GLU A 122 -0.41 0.62 17.20
CA GLU A 122 -1.60 -0.18 17.54
C GLU A 122 -1.90 -1.21 16.44
N VAL A 123 -1.85 -0.79 15.16
CA VAL A 123 -1.98 -1.72 14.03
C VAL A 123 -0.91 -2.82 14.09
N SER A 124 0.34 -2.45 14.38
CA SER A 124 1.46 -3.40 14.53
C SER A 124 1.17 -4.46 15.60
N LYS A 125 0.67 -4.05 16.76
CA LYS A 125 0.30 -4.95 17.87
C LYS A 125 -0.87 -5.87 17.50
N LEU A 126 -1.96 -5.30 16.96
CA LEU A 126 -3.16 -6.04 16.57
C LEU A 126 -2.87 -7.08 15.50
N MET A 127 -2.17 -6.68 14.45
CA MET A 127 -1.84 -7.55 13.32
C MET A 127 -0.61 -8.44 13.57
N ARG A 128 0.05 -8.29 14.73
CA ARG A 128 1.24 -9.08 15.14
C ARG A 128 2.36 -9.04 14.09
N ILE A 129 2.64 -7.85 13.55
CA ILE A 129 3.71 -7.57 12.58
C ILE A 129 4.56 -6.38 13.04
N ASN A 130 5.75 -6.24 12.47
CA ASN A 130 6.60 -5.10 12.78
C ASN A 130 5.97 -3.79 12.27
N TRP A 131 6.10 -2.69 13.00
CA TRP A 131 5.56 -1.39 12.61
C TRP A 131 6.11 -0.86 11.27
N ARG A 132 7.36 -1.23 10.90
CA ARG A 132 7.93 -0.93 9.57
C ARG A 132 7.17 -1.67 8.47
N THR A 133 6.77 -2.92 8.76
CA THR A 133 5.95 -3.72 7.83
C THR A 133 4.60 -3.07 7.59
N VAL A 134 3.96 -2.50 8.62
CA VAL A 134 2.73 -1.70 8.44
C VAL A 134 2.98 -0.57 7.44
N GLY A 135 4.07 0.19 7.59
CA GLY A 135 4.42 1.27 6.66
C GLY A 135 4.65 0.80 5.22
N MET A 136 5.31 -0.34 5.03
CA MET A 136 5.52 -0.92 3.69
C MET A 136 4.21 -1.37 3.03
N ILE A 137 3.31 -1.97 3.80
CA ILE A 137 1.98 -2.37 3.32
C ILE A 137 1.18 -1.14 2.90
N LEU A 138 1.17 -0.09 3.73
CA LEU A 138 0.46 1.16 3.43
C LEU A 138 1.00 1.84 2.16
N SER A 139 2.31 1.89 1.98
CA SER A 139 2.92 2.44 0.76
C SER A 139 2.45 1.69 -0.47
N ARG A 140 2.55 0.35 -0.49
CA ARG A 140 2.08 -0.46 -1.63
C ARG A 140 0.57 -0.33 -1.87
N THR A 141 -0.21 -0.22 -0.80
CA THR A 141 -1.66 -0.06 -0.92
C THR A 141 -2.02 1.29 -1.50
N LYS A 142 -1.35 2.36 -1.05
CA LYS A 142 -1.51 3.71 -1.61
C LYS A 142 -1.19 3.73 -3.10
N ASP A 143 -0.02 3.25 -3.50
CA ASP A 143 0.43 3.27 -4.90
C ASP A 143 -0.50 2.48 -5.83
N ARG A 144 -1.21 1.50 -5.29
CA ARG A 144 -2.20 0.70 -6.02
C ARG A 144 -3.57 1.35 -6.11
N LEU A 145 -4.05 1.95 -5.01
CA LEU A 145 -5.38 2.58 -4.95
C LEU A 145 -5.38 3.96 -5.60
N GLU A 146 -4.25 4.63 -5.58
CA GLU A 146 -4.08 5.97 -6.09
C GLU A 146 -2.83 6.05 -6.98
N PRO A 147 -2.86 5.41 -8.17
CA PRO A 147 -1.75 5.44 -9.11
C PRO A 147 -1.50 6.84 -9.66
N ASP A 148 -2.52 7.68 -9.68
CA ASP A 148 -2.46 9.09 -10.09
C ASP A 148 -2.84 10.00 -8.91
N SER A 149 -1.83 10.58 -8.27
CA SER A 149 -2.04 11.51 -7.15
C SER A 149 -2.65 12.85 -7.57
N SER A 150 -2.68 13.18 -8.88
CA SER A 150 -3.28 14.42 -9.38
C SER A 150 -4.80 14.47 -9.17
N ILE A 151 -5.42 13.31 -8.95
CA ILE A 151 -6.86 13.21 -8.63
C ILE A 151 -7.20 14.02 -7.38
N ARG A 152 -6.27 14.14 -6.42
CA ARG A 152 -6.45 14.93 -5.19
C ARG A 152 -6.54 16.42 -5.44
N PHE A 153 -6.11 16.89 -6.60
CA PHE A 153 -6.10 18.31 -6.95
C PHE A 153 -7.32 18.74 -7.76
N LYS A 154 -8.31 17.85 -7.92
CA LYS A 154 -9.55 18.18 -8.61
C LYS A 154 -10.45 19.03 -7.73
N ASN A 155 -10.99 20.12 -8.32
CA ASN A 155 -11.98 21.01 -7.68
C ASN A 155 -11.50 21.66 -6.37
N LEU A 156 -10.19 21.95 -6.25
CA LEU A 156 -9.64 22.66 -5.08
C LEU A 156 -10.15 24.09 -5.06
N ARG A 157 -10.86 24.47 -3.99
CA ARG A 157 -11.36 25.84 -3.79
C ARG A 157 -10.82 26.46 -2.50
N ARG A 158 -10.75 25.70 -1.43
CA ARG A 158 -10.32 26.20 -0.12
C ARG A 158 -9.24 25.27 0.44
N ILE A 159 -8.02 25.78 0.56
CA ILE A 159 -6.90 25.01 1.05
C ILE A 159 -6.37 25.56 2.38
N GLY A 160 -5.93 24.66 3.25
CA GLY A 160 -5.18 24.97 4.45
C GLY A 160 -3.74 24.55 4.33
N ILE A 161 -2.82 25.37 4.81
CA ILE A 161 -1.38 25.08 4.81
C ILE A 161 -0.92 25.11 6.26
N ASP A 162 -0.26 24.04 6.72
CA ASP A 162 0.33 23.94 8.04
C ASP A 162 1.78 23.43 7.97
N GLU A 163 2.63 23.96 8.85
CA GLU A 163 4.04 23.56 8.96
C GLU A 163 4.26 22.91 10.32
N THR A 164 4.50 21.60 10.34
CA THR A 164 4.64 20.88 11.60
C THR A 164 5.97 20.13 11.69
N SER A 165 6.54 20.08 12.91
CA SER A 165 7.76 19.31 13.18
C SER A 165 7.41 17.83 13.34
N TYR A 166 8.00 16.98 12.52
CA TYR A 166 7.79 15.53 12.60
C TYR A 166 8.93 14.79 13.31
N ARG A 167 10.04 15.47 13.61
CA ARG A 167 11.20 14.88 14.29
C ARG A 167 12.01 15.95 15.03
N LYS A 168 12.64 15.57 16.15
CA LYS A 168 13.63 16.41 16.85
C LYS A 168 14.75 16.84 15.89
N GLY A 169 15.28 18.06 16.08
CA GLY A 169 16.35 18.64 15.26
C GLY A 169 15.83 19.43 14.05
N HIS A 170 14.77 20.22 14.25
CA HIS A 170 14.21 21.16 13.24
C HIS A 170 13.85 20.50 11.90
N LYS A 171 13.30 19.29 11.96
CA LYS A 171 12.80 18.60 10.76
C LYS A 171 11.31 18.81 10.64
N TYR A 172 10.94 19.61 9.66
CA TYR A 172 9.55 20.01 9.40
C TYR A 172 9.01 19.34 8.15
N ILE A 173 7.70 19.27 8.09
CA ILE A 173 6.91 19.03 6.89
C ILE A 173 5.89 20.14 6.72
N THR A 174 5.63 20.49 5.47
CA THR A 174 4.51 21.35 5.10
C THR A 174 3.39 20.43 4.63
N VAL A 175 2.20 20.61 5.17
CA VAL A 175 1.01 19.85 4.87
C VAL A 175 0.01 20.77 4.20
N VAL A 176 -0.59 20.32 3.09
CA VAL A 176 -1.71 21.02 2.45
C VAL A 176 -2.95 20.16 2.58
N VAL A 177 -4.01 20.76 3.07
CA VAL A 177 -5.32 20.15 3.26
C VAL A 177 -6.36 20.83 2.38
N ASP A 178 -7.30 20.06 1.89
CA ASP A 178 -8.51 20.58 1.29
C ASP A 178 -9.58 20.74 2.37
N HIS A 179 -10.04 21.97 2.61
CA HIS A 179 -11.05 22.29 3.61
C HIS A 179 -12.45 21.79 3.25
N ASP A 180 -12.72 21.58 1.97
CA ASP A 180 -14.03 21.12 1.53
C ASP A 180 -14.23 19.64 1.80
N THR A 181 -13.14 18.84 1.67
CA THR A 181 -13.15 17.38 1.90
C THR A 181 -12.54 16.97 3.22
N ASN A 182 -11.86 17.89 3.94
CA ASN A 182 -11.04 17.62 5.14
C ASN A 182 -9.93 16.58 4.89
N GLN A 183 -9.40 16.52 3.69
CA GLN A 183 -8.35 15.58 3.32
C GLN A 183 -7.00 16.25 3.16
N VAL A 184 -5.94 15.56 3.59
CA VAL A 184 -4.57 15.92 3.25
C VAL A 184 -4.35 15.60 1.78
N ILE A 185 -4.10 16.64 0.98
CA ILE A 185 -3.91 16.52 -0.47
C ILE A 185 -2.44 16.47 -0.86
N TRP A 186 -1.56 17.07 -0.06
CA TRP A 186 -0.13 17.07 -0.31
C TRP A 186 0.70 17.22 0.97
N VAL A 187 1.92 16.66 0.94
CA VAL A 187 2.91 16.80 2.02
C VAL A 187 4.29 16.97 1.41
N GLY A 188 4.98 18.06 1.76
CA GLY A 188 6.36 18.34 1.38
C GLY A 188 7.31 18.29 2.60
N ARG A 189 8.59 17.97 2.36
CA ARG A 189 9.62 18.07 3.41
C ARG A 189 10.18 19.47 3.46
N GLY A 190 10.28 20.04 4.66
CA GLY A 190 10.78 21.39 4.88
C GLY A 190 9.65 22.38 5.14
N THR A 191 10.00 23.66 5.07
CA THR A 191 9.12 24.80 5.29
C THR A 191 9.45 25.90 4.29
N GLY A 192 8.56 26.87 4.17
CA GLY A 192 8.78 28.10 3.42
C GLY A 192 8.43 28.07 1.94
N LYS A 193 8.84 29.16 1.25
CA LYS A 193 8.40 29.45 -0.12
C LYS A 193 8.76 28.35 -1.11
N GLU A 194 9.95 27.77 -1.05
CA GLU A 194 10.42 26.76 -2.00
C GLU A 194 9.57 25.47 -1.92
N VAL A 195 9.21 25.07 -0.68
CA VAL A 195 8.38 23.87 -0.47
C VAL A 195 6.97 24.11 -1.01
N LEU A 196 6.40 25.29 -0.76
CA LEU A 196 5.08 25.67 -1.30
C LEU A 196 5.09 25.80 -2.82
N SER A 197 6.14 26.37 -3.40
CA SER A 197 6.29 26.43 -4.86
C SER A 197 6.28 25.04 -5.49
N SER A 198 6.88 24.05 -4.83
CA SER A 198 6.85 22.67 -5.34
C SER A 198 5.44 22.06 -5.33
N PHE A 199 4.57 22.45 -4.39
CA PHE A 199 3.16 22.07 -4.41
C PHE A 199 2.41 22.75 -5.56
N PHE A 200 2.53 24.08 -5.69
CA PHE A 200 1.83 24.84 -6.74
C PHE A 200 2.28 24.45 -8.16
N ALA A 201 3.54 24.02 -8.30
CA ALA A 201 4.05 23.51 -9.58
C ALA A 201 3.38 22.19 -10.04
N LEU A 202 2.75 21.44 -9.12
CA LEU A 202 1.98 20.24 -9.45
C LEU A 202 0.57 20.55 -9.98
N LEU A 203 0.09 21.77 -9.77
CA LEU A 203 -1.24 22.20 -10.18
C LEU A 203 -1.21 22.78 -11.61
N THR A 204 -2.26 22.51 -12.38
CA THR A 204 -2.49 23.22 -13.63
C THR A 204 -2.85 24.68 -13.36
N GLN A 205 -2.76 25.54 -14.36
CA GLN A 205 -3.15 26.94 -14.24
C GLN A 205 -4.62 27.08 -13.80
N GLU A 206 -5.52 26.31 -14.40
CA GLU A 206 -6.95 26.30 -14.04
C GLU A 206 -7.16 25.90 -12.56
N GLN A 207 -6.40 24.89 -12.06
CA GLN A 207 -6.48 24.46 -10.68
C GLN A 207 -5.98 25.55 -9.71
N ARG A 208 -4.92 26.28 -10.06
CA ARG A 208 -4.43 27.40 -9.25
C ARG A 208 -5.44 28.56 -9.20
N GLU A 209 -6.04 28.90 -10.34
CA GLU A 209 -7.04 29.96 -10.46
C GLU A 209 -8.36 29.60 -9.74
N SER A 210 -8.67 28.31 -9.59
CA SER A 210 -9.86 27.85 -8.85
C SER A 210 -9.74 27.97 -7.33
N ILE A 211 -8.53 28.20 -6.78
CA ILE A 211 -8.30 28.34 -5.34
C ILE A 211 -8.78 29.73 -4.91
N GLU A 212 -9.91 29.78 -4.20
CA GLU A 212 -10.57 31.00 -3.70
C GLU A 212 -10.02 31.44 -2.34
N LEU A 213 -9.63 30.46 -1.49
CA LEU A 213 -9.20 30.72 -0.11
C LEU A 213 -7.99 29.86 0.25
N THR A 214 -6.98 30.51 0.81
CA THR A 214 -5.83 29.85 1.44
C THR A 214 -5.75 30.28 2.89
N SER A 215 -5.82 29.33 3.84
CA SER A 215 -5.57 29.56 5.25
C SER A 215 -4.22 29.00 5.66
N ALA A 216 -3.54 29.65 6.60
CA ALA A 216 -2.29 29.17 7.17
C ALA A 216 -2.20 29.56 8.65
N ASP A 217 -1.66 28.67 9.50
CA ASP A 217 -1.45 28.99 10.91
C ASP A 217 -0.25 29.93 11.09
N GLY A 218 -0.55 31.10 11.69
CA GLY A 218 0.36 31.94 12.47
C GLY A 218 1.48 32.70 11.77
N SER A 219 1.93 32.40 10.59
CA SER A 219 2.97 33.21 9.96
C SER A 219 2.48 33.98 8.74
N ARG A 220 2.49 35.32 8.86
CA ARG A 220 2.25 36.24 7.72
C ARG A 220 3.12 35.92 6.50
N ALA A 221 4.24 35.23 6.71
CA ALA A 221 5.15 34.77 5.66
C ALA A 221 4.54 33.63 4.84
N VAL A 222 3.84 32.69 5.45
CA VAL A 222 3.21 31.55 4.74
C VAL A 222 2.04 32.04 3.89
N LEU A 223 1.21 32.95 4.39
CA LEU A 223 0.11 33.54 3.62
C LEU A 223 0.60 34.39 2.43
N LYS A 224 1.58 35.29 2.66
CA LYS A 224 2.20 36.08 1.56
C LYS A 224 2.89 35.19 0.53
N ASN A 225 3.64 34.17 1.01
CA ASN A 225 4.38 33.26 0.13
C ASN A 225 3.45 32.32 -0.63
N GLY A 226 2.33 31.88 -0.04
CA GLY A 226 1.32 31.05 -0.72
C GLY A 226 0.64 31.81 -1.86
N PHE A 227 0.19 33.03 -1.62
CA PHE A 227 -0.40 33.89 -2.64
C PHE A 227 0.61 34.34 -3.72
N GLN A 228 1.86 34.63 -3.32
CA GLN A 228 2.91 35.01 -4.27
C GLN A 228 3.39 33.80 -5.07
N ALA A 229 3.57 32.63 -4.44
CA ALA A 229 3.94 31.41 -5.15
C ALA A 229 2.85 30.94 -6.14
N ALA A 230 1.58 31.20 -5.85
CA ALA A 230 0.50 30.94 -6.80
C ALA A 230 0.49 31.86 -8.03
N LYS A 231 1.10 33.07 -7.90
CA LYS A 231 1.21 34.03 -9.00
C LYS A 231 2.52 33.96 -9.78
N ASP A 232 3.59 33.49 -9.13
CA ASP A 232 4.96 33.51 -9.70
C ASP A 232 5.32 32.18 -10.41
N VAL A 233 4.43 31.19 -10.48
CA VAL A 233 4.57 29.90 -11.19
C VAL A 233 3.58 29.80 -12.32
#